data_67519ec99b831c5600a437b3b4b82d7f
#
_entry.id   67519ec99b831c5600a437b3b4b82d7f
#
_cell.length_a   1.000
_cell.length_b   1.000
_cell.length_c   1.000
_cell.angle_alpha   90.00
_cell.angle_beta   90.00
_cell.angle_gamma   90.00
#
_symmetry.space_group_name_H-M   'P 1'
#
loop_
_entity.id
_entity.type
_entity.pdbx_description
1 polymer ?
#
loop_
_entity_poly.entity_id
_entity_poly.type
_entity_poly.pdbx_seq_one_letter_code
_entity_poly.pdbx_strand_id
1 'polypeptide(L)'
;MLTNLLYIFYNVIMMKNSFGTMLNSLVPISHLNQGKAAKIISSLGPDDVKIVIKNNEPMAAIIPISRFSELIEAEEKMKGNGYE
;
A
#
# COMPACT_ATOMS: atom_id res chain seq x y z
N MET A 1 -10.77 22.51 14.09
CA MET A 1 -11.83 21.51 14.12
C MET A 1 -12.51 21.29 12.79
N LEU A 2 -12.97 22.35 12.15
CA LEU A 2 -13.54 22.20 10.82
C LEU A 2 -12.55 21.63 9.83
N THR A 3 -11.29 22.02 9.97
CA THR A 3 -10.23 21.52 9.12
C THR A 3 -10.07 19.99 9.25
N ASN A 4 -10.17 19.48 10.47
CA ASN A 4 -10.08 18.06 10.72
C ASN A 4 -11.25 17.30 10.12
N LEU A 5 -12.44 17.86 10.19
CA LEU A 5 -13.61 17.24 9.59
C LEU A 5 -13.51 17.16 8.09
N LEU A 6 -13.04 18.23 7.46
CA LEU A 6 -12.82 18.23 6.01
C LEU A 6 -11.77 17.22 5.60
N TYR A 7 -10.71 17.11 6.39
CA TYR A 7 -9.65 16.15 6.12
C TYR A 7 -10.16 14.70 6.22
N ILE A 8 -10.92 14.41 7.26
CA ILE A 8 -11.51 13.09 7.43
C ILE A 8 -12.47 12.77 6.30
N PHE A 9 -13.29 13.74 5.93
CA PHE A 9 -14.24 13.56 4.84
C PHE A 9 -13.54 13.30 3.52
N TYR A 10 -12.47 14.05 3.24
CA TYR A 10 -11.66 13.87 2.06
C TYR A 10 -11.06 12.48 2.04
N ASN A 11 -10.51 12.02 3.15
CA ASN A 11 -9.93 10.70 3.25
C ASN A 11 -10.95 9.59 3.02
N VAL A 12 -12.15 9.75 3.53
CA VAL A 12 -13.22 8.77 3.33
C VAL A 12 -13.58 8.67 1.85
N ILE A 13 -13.68 9.81 1.17
CA ILE A 13 -13.98 9.83 -0.26
C ILE A 13 -12.84 9.17 -1.05
N MET A 14 -11.62 9.50 -0.73
CA MET A 14 -10.46 8.92 -1.37
C MET A 14 -10.37 7.43 -1.09
N MET A 15 -10.75 7.00 0.10
CA MET A 15 -10.77 5.58 0.45
C MET A 15 -11.77 4.81 -0.41
N LYS A 16 -12.90 5.39 -0.72
CA LYS A 16 -13.88 4.72 -1.59
C LYS A 16 -13.29 4.44 -2.96
N ASN A 17 -12.58 5.41 -3.52
CA ASN A 17 -11.93 5.24 -4.81
C ASN A 17 -10.77 4.27 -4.72
N SER A 18 -10.04 4.29 -3.62
CA SER A 18 -8.89 3.41 -3.40
C SER A 18 -9.31 2.00 -3.01
N PHE A 19 -10.48 1.86 -2.40
CA PHE A 19 -10.94 0.57 -1.92
C PHE A 19 -11.13 -0.43 -3.06
N GLY A 20 -11.73 0.01 -4.16
CA GLY A 20 -11.89 -0.85 -5.32
C GLY A 20 -10.55 -1.30 -5.87
N THR A 21 -9.61 -0.37 -5.96
CA THR A 21 -8.24 -0.67 -6.39
C THR A 21 -7.57 -1.64 -5.43
N MET A 22 -7.75 -1.42 -4.13
CA MET A 22 -7.17 -2.28 -3.11
C MET A 22 -7.74 -3.70 -3.19
N LEU A 23 -9.04 -3.84 -3.40
CA LEU A 23 -9.65 -5.16 -3.54
C LEU A 23 -9.06 -5.92 -4.71
N ASN A 24 -8.80 -5.24 -5.81
CA ASN A 24 -8.17 -5.86 -6.98
C ASN A 24 -6.70 -6.17 -6.75
N SER A 25 -6.11 -5.61 -5.70
CA SER A 25 -4.71 -5.80 -5.36
C SER A 25 -4.48 -6.85 -4.28
N LEU A 26 -5.55 -7.48 -3.80
CA LEU A 26 -5.43 -8.51 -2.77
C LEU A 26 -4.91 -9.80 -3.38
N VAL A 27 -3.93 -10.40 -2.73
CA VAL A 27 -3.29 -11.63 -3.18
C VAL A 27 -3.28 -12.61 -2.03
N PRO A 28 -4.02 -13.72 -2.13
CA PRO A 28 -3.93 -14.75 -1.10
C PRO A 28 -2.51 -15.32 -1.05
N ILE A 29 -2.01 -15.58 0.14
CA ILE A 29 -0.65 -16.08 0.32
C ILE A 29 -0.44 -17.41 -0.42
N SER A 30 -1.50 -18.19 -0.59
CA SER A 30 -1.43 -19.45 -1.31
C SER A 30 -1.01 -19.28 -2.77
N HIS A 31 -1.33 -18.13 -3.37
CA HIS A 31 -0.90 -17.86 -4.75
C HIS A 31 0.61 -17.74 -4.86
N LEU A 32 1.27 -17.23 -3.83
CA LEU A 32 2.73 -17.15 -3.81
C LEU A 32 3.35 -18.52 -3.71
N ASN A 33 2.71 -19.42 -2.95
CA ASN A 33 3.20 -20.78 -2.76
C ASN A 33 3.05 -21.65 -4.00
N GLN A 34 2.22 -21.23 -4.95
CA GLN A 34 1.98 -21.99 -6.18
C GLN A 34 2.94 -21.61 -7.30
N GLY A 35 4.04 -20.97 -6.97
CA GLY A 35 5.03 -20.57 -7.95
C GLY A 35 4.65 -19.38 -8.79
N LYS A 36 3.64 -18.61 -8.36
CA LYS A 36 3.17 -17.45 -9.10
C LYS A 36 3.78 -16.14 -8.61
N ALA A 37 4.65 -16.22 -7.62
CA ALA A 37 5.25 -15.02 -7.03
C ALA A 37 6.00 -14.20 -8.07
N ALA A 38 6.83 -14.83 -8.88
CA ALA A 38 7.62 -14.13 -9.89
C ALA A 38 6.72 -13.39 -10.89
N LYS A 39 5.64 -14.04 -11.30
CA LYS A 39 4.70 -13.44 -12.23
C LYS A 39 4.00 -12.24 -11.63
N ILE A 40 3.58 -12.37 -10.38
CA ILE A 40 2.91 -11.28 -9.65
C ILE A 40 3.86 -10.11 -9.52
N ILE A 41 5.09 -10.35 -9.12
CA ILE A 41 6.08 -9.30 -8.91
C ILE A 41 6.44 -8.63 -10.24
N SER A 42 6.64 -9.40 -11.30
CA SER A 42 7.02 -8.84 -12.59
C SER A 42 5.89 -8.06 -13.26
N SER A 43 4.64 -8.33 -12.87
CA SER A 43 3.49 -7.59 -13.40
C SER A 43 3.22 -6.29 -12.65
N LEU A 44 3.99 -5.99 -11.62
CA LEU A 44 3.81 -4.82 -10.78
C LEU A 44 4.18 -3.55 -11.56
N GLY A 45 3.22 -2.66 -11.73
CA GLY A 45 3.49 -1.36 -12.33
C GLY A 45 4.06 -0.40 -11.29
N PRO A 46 4.50 0.81 -11.73
CA PRO A 46 5.16 1.75 -10.83
C PRO A 46 4.29 2.25 -9.69
N ASP A 47 2.97 2.23 -9.87
CA ASP A 47 2.05 2.70 -8.84
C ASP A 47 1.24 1.57 -8.22
N ASP A 48 1.56 0.33 -8.55
CA ASP A 48 0.83 -0.82 -8.04
C ASP A 48 1.29 -1.19 -6.65
N VAL A 49 0.32 -1.66 -5.86
CA VAL A 49 0.59 -2.22 -4.54
C VAL A 49 -0.23 -3.50 -4.44
N LYS A 50 0.40 -4.59 -4.07
CA LYS A 50 -0.30 -5.85 -3.82
C LYS A 50 -0.28 -6.13 -2.33
N ILE A 51 -1.44 -6.45 -1.78
CA ILE A 51 -1.58 -6.78 -0.36
C ILE A 51 -1.72 -8.28 -0.23
N VAL A 52 -0.78 -8.89 0.46
CA VAL A 52 -0.80 -10.34 0.71
C VAL A 52 -1.68 -10.60 1.92
N ILE A 53 -2.65 -11.46 1.75
CA ILE A 53 -3.59 -11.81 2.82
C ILE A 53 -3.48 -13.29 3.17
N LYS A 54 -3.71 -13.56 4.45
CA LYS A 54 -3.79 -14.91 4.98
C LYS A 54 -4.89 -14.94 6.02
N ASN A 55 -5.81 -15.90 5.88
CA ASN A 55 -6.94 -16.02 6.81
C ASN A 55 -7.73 -14.71 6.94
N ASN A 56 -7.94 -14.05 5.80
CA ASN A 56 -8.68 -12.78 5.69
C ASN A 56 -8.01 -11.62 6.41
N GLU A 57 -6.71 -11.74 6.71
CA GLU A 57 -5.96 -10.66 7.33
C GLU A 57 -4.80 -10.23 6.44
N PRO A 58 -4.56 -8.93 6.31
CA PRO A 58 -3.39 -8.47 5.58
C PRO A 58 -2.12 -8.79 6.37
N MET A 59 -1.16 -9.40 5.68
CA MET A 59 0.09 -9.83 6.30
C MET A 59 1.26 -8.99 5.82
N ALA A 60 1.24 -8.57 4.57
CA ALA A 60 2.37 -7.90 3.95
C ALA A 60 1.91 -7.13 2.74
N ALA A 61 2.76 -6.26 2.26
CA ALA A 61 2.54 -5.53 1.02
C ALA A 61 3.72 -5.73 0.09
N ILE A 62 3.41 -5.87 -1.20
CA ILE A 62 4.43 -5.93 -2.25
C ILE A 62 4.35 -4.61 -3.00
N ILE A 63 5.42 -3.84 -2.96
CA ILE A 63 5.48 -2.54 -3.62
C ILE A 63 6.72 -2.47 -4.51
N PRO A 64 6.68 -1.66 -5.58
CA PRO A 64 7.87 -1.48 -6.41
C PRO A 64 9.00 -0.86 -5.60
N ILE A 65 10.22 -1.22 -5.96
CA ILE A 65 11.38 -0.72 -5.20
C ILE A 65 11.50 0.81 -5.26
N SER A 66 11.10 1.41 -6.37
CA SER A 66 11.10 2.87 -6.49
C SER A 66 10.17 3.52 -5.48
N ARG A 67 9.01 2.91 -5.27
CA ARG A 67 8.05 3.40 -4.30
C ARG A 67 8.56 3.23 -2.88
N PHE A 68 9.16 2.09 -2.61
CA PHE A 68 9.75 1.83 -1.30
C PHE A 68 10.83 2.88 -0.96
N SER A 69 11.67 3.20 -1.94
CA SER A 69 12.72 4.22 -1.75
C SER A 69 12.12 5.59 -1.42
N GLU A 70 11.04 5.96 -2.11
CA GLU A 70 10.35 7.22 -1.82
C GLU A 70 9.80 7.26 -0.40
N LEU A 71 9.23 6.14 0.04
CA LEU A 71 8.68 6.06 1.40
C LEU A 71 9.78 6.15 2.46
N ILE A 72 10.91 5.53 2.21
CA ILE A 72 12.05 5.60 3.12
C ILE A 72 12.57 7.03 3.22
N GLU A 73 12.71 7.72 2.09
CA GLU A 73 13.13 9.11 2.09
C GLU A 73 12.16 10.01 2.85
N ALA A 74 10.87 9.81 2.62
CA ALA A 74 9.85 10.58 3.31
C ALA A 74 9.91 10.34 4.82
N GLU A 75 10.10 9.10 5.23
CA GLU A 75 10.22 8.75 6.65
C GLU A 75 11.45 9.39 7.28
N GLU A 76 12.57 9.35 6.59
CA GLU A 76 13.80 9.96 7.09
C GLU A 76 13.66 11.48 7.25
N LYS A 77 13.02 12.13 6.30
CA LYS A 77 12.76 13.55 6.39
C LYS A 77 11.88 13.89 7.57
N MET A 78 10.85 13.08 7.80
CA MET A 78 9.95 13.29 8.93
C MET A 78 10.68 13.10 10.25
N LYS A 79 11.52 12.08 10.34
CA LYS A 79 12.33 11.85 11.55
C LYS A 79 13.29 12.98 11.81
N GLY A 80 13.96 13.46 10.75
CA GLY A 80 14.88 14.57 10.87
C GLY A 80 14.20 15.84 11.38
N ASN A 81 12.99 16.09 10.93
CA ASN A 81 12.23 17.25 11.34
C ASN A 81 11.56 17.06 12.70
N GLY A 82 11.23 15.83 13.03
CA GLY A 82 10.46 15.52 14.23
C GLY A 82 11.27 15.49 15.51
N TYR A 83 12.56 15.35 15.41
CA TYR A 83 13.42 15.19 16.60
C TYR A 83 14.29 16.40 16.86
N GLU A 84 13.97 17.46 16.22
CA GLU A 84 14.67 18.73 16.46
C GLU A 84 14.14 19.45 17.75
#